data_c4fff7eb223938206338e21fba9bd229
#
_entry.id   c4fff7eb223938206338e21fba9bd229
#
_cell.length_a   1.000
_cell.length_b   1.000
_cell.length_c   1.000
_cell.angle_alpha   90.00
_cell.angle_beta   90.00
_cell.angle_gamma   90.00
#
_symmetry.space_group_name_H-M   'P 1'
#
loop_
_entity.id
_entity.type
_entity.pdbx_description
1 polymer ?
#
loop_
_entity_poly.entity_id
_entity_poly.type
_entity_poly.pdbx_seq_one_letter_code
_entity_poly.pdbx_strand_id
1 'polypeptide(L)'
;VQKDDGTDGTLTSNNGEITLANSSYNDKLTIEGNYKATNGILKVNTKWNSDDVNGGISDLLEITGNAEGTTKVVSLKADGTENMIDGTIGSIAADLAKNSTAVVRVQGESNLKNFTGIAKTTGAGELQLASKKVGNTTEYFWTVVSTNNDAIYTASVPAYTLIPNLNLEVGYETVGTLHQRRGENQALSWEKSQANNQIWGRIIGKHIALDGKKRLNLSADLAGFQFGHDFDISSSENGGKRLTGGYVGYTHANSKFYDEYRAENGVVLDDKYTGKAKTENLHVGVTHTRYSEDGSYIDFVGQLSWMQNKYNSFDSKAKNHGLGVALSGEVGRPFVLSKEKTNNGDSWIIEPQAQLIYQYLGLNSFTDGMRSVHQDKQHNLRSRIGVR
;
A
#
# COMPACT_ATOMS: atom_id res chain seq x y z
N VAL A 1 -21.85 6.18 -41.72
CA VAL A 1 -23.24 6.08 -42.17
C VAL A 1 -23.51 7.27 -43.08
N GLN A 2 -23.73 6.99 -44.38
CA GLN A 2 -24.05 8.01 -45.36
C GLN A 2 -25.57 8.12 -45.51
N LYS A 3 -26.12 9.31 -45.62
CA LYS A 3 -27.53 9.52 -45.92
C LYS A 3 -27.82 9.32 -47.39
N ASP A 4 -29.08 9.09 -47.78
CA ASP A 4 -29.53 8.89 -49.14
C ASP A 4 -29.26 10.11 -50.06
N ASP A 5 -29.09 11.30 -49.49
CA ASP A 5 -28.74 12.55 -50.22
C ASP A 5 -27.23 12.74 -50.40
N GLY A 6 -26.42 11.75 -50.04
CA GLY A 6 -24.97 11.80 -50.13
C GLY A 6 -24.26 12.62 -49.06
N THR A 7 -24.99 13.17 -48.08
CA THR A 7 -24.41 13.88 -46.93
C THR A 7 -24.02 12.92 -45.84
N ASP A 8 -23.07 13.34 -44.98
CA ASP A 8 -22.64 12.54 -43.83
C ASP A 8 -23.80 12.33 -42.83
N GLY A 9 -24.03 11.06 -42.55
CA GLY A 9 -25.02 10.65 -41.57
C GLY A 9 -24.45 10.67 -40.17
N THR A 10 -25.29 10.31 -39.20
CA THR A 10 -24.88 10.10 -37.80
C THR A 10 -25.27 8.72 -37.36
N LEU A 11 -24.32 7.93 -36.90
CA LEU A 11 -24.59 6.72 -36.14
C LEU A 11 -24.89 7.10 -34.71
N THR A 12 -26.09 6.86 -34.27
CA THR A 12 -26.48 7.08 -32.84
C THR A 12 -26.56 5.77 -32.14
N SER A 13 -25.83 5.65 -31.00
CA SER A 13 -25.86 4.50 -30.09
C SER A 13 -26.38 4.96 -28.73
N ASN A 14 -27.43 4.32 -28.25
CA ASN A 14 -27.98 4.56 -26.91
C ASN A 14 -27.97 3.26 -26.12
N ASN A 15 -27.07 3.15 -25.16
CA ASN A 15 -26.74 1.90 -24.43
C ASN A 15 -26.44 0.71 -25.40
N GLY A 16 -25.97 1.01 -26.61
CA GLY A 16 -25.66 0.00 -27.63
C GLY A 16 -24.21 -0.47 -27.55
N GLU A 17 -23.97 -1.61 -28.14
CA GLU A 17 -22.63 -2.23 -28.20
C GLU A 17 -22.15 -2.33 -29.66
N ILE A 18 -20.91 -1.93 -29.87
CA ILE A 18 -20.14 -2.24 -31.07
C ILE A 18 -19.05 -3.22 -30.67
N THR A 19 -19.03 -4.42 -31.31
CA THR A 19 -17.97 -5.38 -31.02
C THR A 19 -17.13 -5.62 -32.26
N LEU A 20 -15.83 -5.41 -32.14
CA LEU A 20 -14.80 -5.83 -33.09
C LEU A 20 -14.09 -7.08 -32.59
N ALA A 21 -14.23 -7.39 -31.28
CA ALA A 21 -13.54 -8.49 -30.64
C ALA A 21 -13.99 -9.86 -31.20
N ASN A 22 -13.05 -10.59 -31.80
CA ASN A 22 -13.26 -11.92 -32.41
C ASN A 22 -12.03 -12.82 -32.32
N SER A 23 -11.10 -12.55 -31.43
CA SER A 23 -9.79 -13.18 -31.26
C SER A 23 -8.70 -12.76 -32.26
N SER A 24 -9.01 -11.85 -33.22
CA SER A 24 -8.05 -11.09 -34.00
C SER A 24 -7.65 -9.79 -33.25
N TYR A 25 -6.62 -9.10 -33.69
CA TYR A 25 -6.14 -7.86 -33.05
C TYR A 25 -5.97 -6.72 -34.06
N ASN A 26 -6.51 -6.83 -35.25
CA ASN A 26 -6.31 -5.88 -36.35
C ASN A 26 -7.57 -5.60 -37.16
N ASP A 27 -8.73 -5.88 -36.57
CA ASP A 27 -9.99 -5.57 -37.22
C ASP A 27 -10.25 -4.07 -37.22
N LYS A 28 -10.85 -3.59 -38.31
CA LYS A 28 -11.11 -2.19 -38.47
C LYS A 28 -12.56 -1.95 -38.89
N LEU A 29 -13.23 -1.07 -38.15
CA LEU A 29 -14.54 -0.53 -38.52
C LEU A 29 -14.41 0.95 -38.82
N THR A 30 -14.89 1.38 -39.98
CA THR A 30 -14.98 2.79 -40.35
C THR A 30 -16.44 3.25 -40.35
N ILE A 31 -16.70 4.31 -39.57
CA ILE A 31 -17.98 5.05 -39.61
C ILE A 31 -17.75 6.28 -40.47
N GLU A 32 -18.33 6.28 -41.68
CA GLU A 32 -18.35 7.46 -42.55
C GLU A 32 -19.43 8.40 -42.05
N GLY A 33 -19.04 9.55 -41.47
CA GLY A 33 -19.92 10.51 -40.82
C GLY A 33 -19.70 10.61 -39.32
N ASN A 34 -20.73 11.13 -38.61
CA ASN A 34 -20.65 11.41 -37.20
C ASN A 34 -21.02 10.17 -36.34
N TYR A 35 -20.49 10.15 -35.16
CA TYR A 35 -20.81 9.18 -34.12
C TYR A 35 -21.35 9.88 -32.87
N LYS A 36 -22.47 9.41 -32.33
CA LYS A 36 -23.07 9.92 -31.08
C LYS A 36 -23.46 8.77 -30.21
N ALA A 37 -22.98 8.74 -28.96
CA ALA A 37 -23.26 7.68 -28.02
C ALA A 37 -23.67 8.22 -26.64
N THR A 38 -24.65 7.54 -26.04
CA THR A 38 -24.98 7.69 -24.62
C THR A 38 -24.73 6.33 -23.97
N ASN A 39 -23.71 6.23 -23.09
CA ASN A 39 -23.30 4.98 -22.45
C ASN A 39 -23.04 3.84 -23.49
N GLY A 40 -22.47 4.17 -24.64
CA GLY A 40 -22.08 3.18 -25.63
C GLY A 40 -20.96 2.26 -25.11
N ILE A 41 -20.86 1.07 -25.68
CA ILE A 41 -19.80 0.11 -25.40
C ILE A 41 -19.10 -0.23 -26.71
N LEU A 42 -17.77 -0.14 -26.71
CA LEU A 42 -16.92 -0.62 -27.81
C LEU A 42 -16.05 -1.76 -27.28
N LYS A 43 -16.24 -2.97 -27.81
CA LYS A 43 -15.43 -4.13 -27.47
C LYS A 43 -14.36 -4.36 -28.52
N VAL A 44 -13.11 -4.49 -28.10
CA VAL A 44 -11.93 -4.65 -28.94
C VAL A 44 -11.01 -5.74 -28.41
N ASN A 45 -10.34 -6.46 -29.29
CA ASN A 45 -9.19 -7.27 -28.88
C ASN A 45 -7.93 -6.40 -28.95
N THR A 46 -7.09 -6.52 -27.94
CA THR A 46 -5.80 -5.84 -27.86
C THR A 46 -4.73 -6.82 -27.39
N LYS A 47 -3.59 -6.82 -28.09
CA LYS A 47 -2.39 -7.53 -27.68
C LYS A 47 -1.29 -6.52 -27.41
N TRP A 48 -0.88 -6.42 -26.16
CA TRP A 48 0.19 -5.54 -25.74
C TRP A 48 1.54 -6.21 -25.98
N ASN A 49 2.49 -5.45 -26.49
CA ASN A 49 3.87 -5.88 -26.62
C ASN A 49 4.79 -4.72 -26.21
N SER A 50 5.41 -4.82 -25.06
CA SER A 50 6.31 -3.79 -24.52
C SER A 50 7.58 -3.59 -25.34
N ASP A 51 7.95 -4.57 -26.19
CA ASP A 51 9.14 -4.52 -27.03
C ASP A 51 8.83 -3.84 -28.40
N ASP A 52 7.56 -3.62 -28.69
CA ASP A 52 7.13 -2.93 -29.90
C ASP A 52 7.15 -1.41 -29.70
N VAL A 53 7.65 -0.68 -30.70
CA VAL A 53 7.69 0.79 -30.71
C VAL A 53 6.30 1.41 -30.54
N ASN A 54 5.24 0.72 -30.98
CA ASN A 54 3.86 1.17 -30.88
C ASN A 54 3.11 0.60 -29.65
N GLY A 55 3.79 -0.15 -28.79
CA GLY A 55 3.17 -0.71 -27.59
C GLY A 55 2.24 -1.90 -27.83
N GLY A 56 2.07 -2.38 -29.07
CA GLY A 56 1.24 -3.52 -29.43
C GLY A 56 0.29 -3.25 -30.60
N ILE A 57 -0.70 -4.12 -30.75
CA ILE A 57 -1.74 -4.04 -31.80
C ILE A 57 -3.14 -4.12 -31.17
N SER A 58 -4.12 -3.46 -31.78
CA SER A 58 -5.52 -3.47 -31.35
C SER A 58 -6.45 -3.34 -32.53
N ASP A 59 -7.67 -3.84 -32.37
CA ASP A 59 -8.78 -3.46 -33.24
C ASP A 59 -8.99 -1.95 -33.22
N LEU A 60 -9.47 -1.39 -34.29
CA LEU A 60 -9.55 0.04 -34.54
C LEU A 60 -10.93 0.48 -35.01
N LEU A 61 -11.54 1.44 -34.29
CA LEU A 61 -12.70 2.20 -34.77
C LEU A 61 -12.24 3.52 -35.41
N GLU A 62 -12.57 3.76 -36.68
CA GLU A 62 -12.36 5.05 -37.33
C GLU A 62 -13.69 5.79 -37.53
N ILE A 63 -13.71 7.09 -37.22
CA ILE A 63 -14.86 7.98 -37.41
C ILE A 63 -14.38 9.16 -38.25
N THR A 64 -14.98 9.35 -39.42
CA THR A 64 -14.58 10.43 -40.36
C THR A 64 -15.16 11.80 -39.98
N GLY A 65 -16.28 11.80 -39.24
CA GLY A 65 -16.93 13.00 -38.69
C GLY A 65 -16.60 13.24 -37.24
N ASN A 66 -17.54 13.88 -36.56
CA ASN A 66 -17.44 14.22 -35.12
C ASN A 66 -17.83 13.04 -34.22
N ALA A 67 -17.27 13.00 -33.00
CA ALA A 67 -17.70 12.07 -31.96
C ALA A 67 -18.26 12.84 -30.75
N GLU A 68 -19.47 12.47 -30.33
CA GLU A 68 -20.18 13.08 -29.20
C GLU A 68 -20.63 12.02 -28.19
N GLY A 69 -20.80 12.47 -26.95
CA GLY A 69 -21.33 11.65 -25.85
C GLY A 69 -20.27 10.77 -25.20
N THR A 70 -20.63 9.57 -24.73
CA THR A 70 -19.75 8.71 -23.94
C THR A 70 -19.78 7.27 -24.43
N THR A 71 -18.60 6.67 -24.60
CA THR A 71 -18.42 5.26 -24.96
C THR A 71 -17.35 4.64 -24.07
N LYS A 72 -17.69 3.55 -23.40
CA LYS A 72 -16.74 2.74 -22.67
C LYS A 72 -16.05 1.77 -23.62
N VAL A 73 -14.74 1.83 -23.70
CA VAL A 73 -13.93 0.85 -24.44
C VAL A 73 -13.58 -0.31 -23.50
N VAL A 74 -13.93 -1.51 -23.87
CA VAL A 74 -13.68 -2.75 -23.14
C VAL A 74 -12.71 -3.59 -23.96
N SER A 75 -11.52 -3.82 -23.42
CA SER A 75 -10.58 -4.74 -24.04
C SER A 75 -10.91 -6.18 -23.66
N LEU A 76 -10.88 -7.07 -24.64
CA LEU A 76 -11.04 -8.51 -24.44
C LEU A 76 -9.74 -9.23 -24.80
N LYS A 77 -9.37 -10.22 -23.96
CA LYS A 77 -8.38 -11.21 -24.35
C LYS A 77 -8.95 -12.15 -25.42
N ALA A 78 -8.10 -12.86 -26.12
CA ALA A 78 -8.51 -13.87 -27.09
C ALA A 78 -9.42 -14.97 -26.51
N ASP A 79 -9.34 -15.23 -25.20
CA ASP A 79 -10.20 -16.16 -24.47
C ASP A 79 -11.55 -15.55 -24.05
N GLY A 80 -11.82 -14.28 -24.39
CA GLY A 80 -13.03 -13.55 -24.05
C GLY A 80 -13.05 -12.89 -22.67
N THR A 81 -11.95 -12.95 -21.92
CA THR A 81 -11.87 -12.28 -20.60
C THR A 81 -11.92 -10.76 -20.78
N GLU A 82 -12.94 -10.13 -20.18
CA GLU A 82 -13.17 -8.68 -20.31
C GLU A 82 -12.25 -7.85 -19.38
N ASN A 83 -11.98 -6.62 -19.81
CA ASN A 83 -11.13 -5.63 -19.13
C ASN A 83 -9.70 -6.13 -18.88
N MET A 84 -9.23 -7.05 -19.69
CA MET A 84 -7.85 -7.52 -19.77
C MET A 84 -7.34 -7.48 -21.19
N ILE A 85 -6.02 -7.49 -21.34
CA ILE A 85 -5.36 -7.58 -22.64
C ILE A 85 -4.46 -8.80 -22.70
N ASP A 86 -4.19 -9.27 -23.91
CA ASP A 86 -3.16 -10.28 -24.18
C ASP A 86 -1.76 -9.66 -24.24
N GLY A 87 -0.74 -10.50 -24.03
CA GLY A 87 0.67 -10.07 -24.04
C GLY A 87 1.22 -9.75 -22.65
N THR A 88 2.43 -9.24 -22.63
CA THR A 88 3.18 -8.95 -21.42
C THR A 88 3.59 -7.47 -21.37
N ILE A 89 3.52 -6.87 -20.18
CA ILE A 89 4.10 -5.56 -19.92
C ILE A 89 5.45 -5.80 -19.23
N GLY A 90 6.53 -5.79 -20.02
CA GLY A 90 7.88 -6.08 -19.52
C GLY A 90 8.52 -4.90 -18.79
N SER A 91 8.28 -3.66 -19.22
CA SER A 91 8.76 -2.45 -18.57
C SER A 91 7.70 -1.38 -18.55
N ILE A 92 7.45 -0.81 -17.37
CA ILE A 92 6.50 0.28 -17.16
C ILE A 92 7.20 1.64 -17.31
N ALA A 93 8.49 1.68 -17.61
CA ALA A 93 9.32 2.88 -17.66
C ALA A 93 9.57 3.44 -19.08
N ALA A 94 8.78 3.01 -20.08
CA ALA A 94 8.96 3.49 -21.45
C ALA A 94 8.20 4.79 -21.69
N ASP A 95 8.68 5.60 -22.66
CA ASP A 95 8.03 6.83 -23.09
C ASP A 95 6.59 6.58 -23.56
N LEU A 96 5.72 7.58 -23.38
CA LEU A 96 4.34 7.56 -23.88
C LEU A 96 4.28 7.23 -25.38
N ALA A 97 5.21 7.74 -26.18
CA ALA A 97 5.29 7.48 -27.61
C ALA A 97 5.56 6.02 -27.96
N LYS A 98 6.25 5.29 -27.09
CA LYS A 98 6.58 3.86 -27.28
C LYS A 98 5.52 2.92 -26.72
N ASN A 99 4.56 3.44 -25.94
CA ASN A 99 3.56 2.65 -25.22
C ASN A 99 2.14 3.00 -25.65
N SER A 100 1.94 3.48 -26.87
CA SER A 100 0.61 3.84 -27.38
C SER A 100 0.11 2.83 -28.41
N THR A 101 -1.09 2.33 -28.24
CA THR A 101 -1.78 1.45 -29.20
C THR A 101 -3.15 2.06 -29.51
N ALA A 102 -3.33 2.55 -30.74
CA ALA A 102 -4.56 3.22 -31.15
C ALA A 102 -5.74 2.25 -31.18
N VAL A 103 -6.88 2.71 -30.68
CA VAL A 103 -8.14 1.97 -30.56
C VAL A 103 -9.28 2.71 -31.27
N VAL A 104 -9.27 4.05 -31.19
CA VAL A 104 -10.25 4.91 -31.86
C VAL A 104 -9.53 6.08 -32.53
N ARG A 105 -9.93 6.44 -33.73
CA ARG A 105 -9.51 7.65 -34.43
C ARG A 105 -10.72 8.45 -34.84
N VAL A 106 -10.75 9.75 -34.53
CA VAL A 106 -11.80 10.68 -34.89
C VAL A 106 -11.19 11.80 -35.71
N GLN A 107 -11.60 11.94 -36.99
CA GLN A 107 -11.08 12.98 -37.88
C GLN A 107 -11.72 14.34 -37.65
N GLY A 108 -12.96 14.38 -37.13
CA GLY A 108 -13.65 15.59 -36.72
C GLY A 108 -13.43 15.98 -35.28
N GLU A 109 -14.37 16.73 -34.72
CA GLU A 109 -14.31 17.17 -33.33
C GLU A 109 -14.58 16.02 -32.35
N SER A 110 -13.78 15.97 -31.31
CA SER A 110 -13.91 15.01 -30.19
C SER A 110 -13.23 15.54 -28.93
N ASN A 111 -13.68 15.10 -27.77
CA ASN A 111 -13.08 15.46 -26.51
C ASN A 111 -12.58 14.23 -25.72
N LEU A 112 -11.71 14.46 -24.75
CA LEU A 112 -11.00 13.41 -23.96
C LEU A 112 -11.94 12.39 -23.31
N LYS A 113 -13.20 12.74 -23.06
CA LYS A 113 -14.17 11.89 -22.34
C LYS A 113 -15.12 11.14 -23.27
N ASN A 114 -15.04 11.34 -24.59
CA ASN A 114 -15.93 10.61 -25.50
C ASN A 114 -15.68 9.11 -25.48
N PHE A 115 -14.41 8.71 -25.30
CA PHE A 115 -14.02 7.31 -25.16
C PHE A 115 -13.17 7.16 -23.92
N THR A 116 -13.55 6.22 -23.04
CA THR A 116 -12.83 5.93 -21.77
C THR A 116 -12.69 4.43 -21.62
N GLY A 117 -11.62 3.98 -20.98
CA GLY A 117 -11.41 2.55 -20.74
C GLY A 117 -10.24 2.29 -19.80
N ILE A 118 -10.33 1.17 -19.09
CA ILE A 118 -9.27 0.63 -18.25
C ILE A 118 -9.14 -0.85 -18.56
N ALA A 119 -7.91 -1.28 -18.87
CA ALA A 119 -7.57 -2.68 -19.02
C ALA A 119 -6.54 -3.08 -17.98
N LYS A 120 -6.82 -4.15 -17.27
CA LYS A 120 -5.95 -4.67 -16.20
C LYS A 120 -4.86 -5.56 -16.80
N THR A 121 -3.78 -5.67 -16.04
CA THR A 121 -2.67 -6.56 -16.36
C THR A 121 -2.45 -7.54 -15.21
N THR A 122 -1.68 -8.59 -15.43
CA THR A 122 -1.26 -9.52 -14.39
C THR A 122 -0.13 -8.95 -13.50
N GLY A 123 0.43 -7.79 -13.87
CA GLY A 123 1.49 -7.08 -13.16
C GLY A 123 0.99 -5.86 -12.38
N ALA A 124 1.92 -4.99 -12.02
CA ALA A 124 1.63 -3.76 -11.26
C ALA A 124 1.04 -2.63 -12.13
N GLY A 125 1.26 -2.67 -13.46
CA GLY A 125 0.80 -1.65 -14.39
C GLY A 125 -0.68 -1.79 -14.73
N GLU A 126 -1.31 -0.64 -15.00
CA GLU A 126 -2.67 -0.53 -15.50
C GLU A 126 -2.64 0.17 -16.85
N LEU A 127 -3.36 -0.37 -17.83
CA LEU A 127 -3.58 0.29 -19.10
C LEU A 127 -4.81 1.18 -18.99
N GLN A 128 -4.66 2.42 -19.42
CA GLN A 128 -5.76 3.37 -19.49
C GLN A 128 -5.91 3.86 -20.94
N LEU A 129 -7.13 4.17 -21.33
CA LEU A 129 -7.40 4.80 -22.61
C LEU A 129 -7.15 6.31 -22.47
N ALA A 130 -6.06 6.79 -23.03
CA ALA A 130 -5.72 8.20 -23.14
C ALA A 130 -6.05 8.73 -24.55
N SER A 131 -5.97 10.04 -24.75
CA SER A 131 -6.13 10.65 -26.06
C SER A 131 -5.06 11.69 -26.37
N LYS A 132 -4.76 11.84 -27.63
CA LYS A 132 -3.84 12.86 -28.19
C LYS A 132 -4.38 13.38 -29.52
N LYS A 133 -4.00 14.62 -29.89
CA LYS A 133 -4.24 15.14 -31.25
C LYS A 133 -3.04 14.85 -32.11
N VAL A 134 -3.31 14.30 -33.29
CA VAL A 134 -2.33 14.04 -34.36
C VAL A 134 -2.82 14.75 -35.61
N GLY A 135 -2.32 15.96 -35.89
CA GLY A 135 -2.88 16.86 -36.87
C GLY A 135 -4.32 17.25 -36.52
N ASN A 136 -5.28 16.98 -37.42
CA ASN A 136 -6.70 17.23 -37.22
C ASN A 136 -7.44 16.03 -36.58
N THR A 137 -6.75 14.90 -36.39
CA THR A 137 -7.35 13.68 -35.85
C THR A 137 -7.14 13.59 -34.37
N THR A 138 -8.19 13.24 -33.60
CA THR A 138 -8.06 12.82 -32.21
C THR A 138 -7.89 11.30 -32.17
N GLU A 139 -6.78 10.85 -31.62
CA GLU A 139 -6.47 9.44 -31.45
C GLU A 139 -6.63 9.04 -30.00
N TYR A 140 -7.42 7.98 -29.73
CA TYR A 140 -7.55 7.34 -28.42
C TYR A 140 -6.74 6.05 -28.45
N PHE A 141 -5.92 5.85 -27.42
CA PHE A 141 -4.93 4.78 -27.41
C PHE A 141 -4.72 4.21 -26.01
N TRP A 142 -4.40 2.93 -25.96
CA TRP A 142 -3.97 2.29 -24.70
C TRP A 142 -2.57 2.75 -24.33
N THR A 143 -2.38 3.07 -23.04
CA THR A 143 -1.09 3.47 -22.49
C THR A 143 -0.93 2.94 -21.05
N VAL A 144 0.33 2.65 -20.66
CA VAL A 144 0.74 2.31 -19.29
C VAL A 144 1.45 3.46 -18.59
N VAL A 145 1.60 4.59 -19.27
CA VAL A 145 2.22 5.81 -18.74
C VAL A 145 1.31 7.00 -18.90
N SER A 146 1.39 7.93 -17.96
CA SER A 146 0.63 9.18 -17.99
C SER A 146 1.17 10.16 -19.03
N THR A 147 0.46 11.27 -19.24
CA THR A 147 0.93 12.39 -20.07
C THR A 147 2.24 13.02 -19.54
N ASN A 148 2.60 12.78 -18.29
CA ASN A 148 3.86 13.22 -17.67
C ASN A 148 4.98 12.16 -17.76
N ASN A 149 4.77 11.07 -18.48
CA ASN A 149 5.64 9.88 -18.59
C ASN A 149 5.82 9.11 -17.27
N ASP A 150 4.91 9.24 -16.31
CA ASP A 150 4.90 8.46 -15.09
C ASP A 150 4.16 7.14 -15.33
N ALA A 151 4.72 6.03 -14.87
CA ALA A 151 4.06 4.73 -14.95
C ALA A 151 2.71 4.74 -14.22
N ILE A 152 1.67 4.20 -14.82
CA ILE A 152 0.34 4.07 -14.20
C ILE A 152 0.29 2.73 -13.46
N TYR A 153 0.17 2.77 -12.13
CA TYR A 153 -0.01 1.59 -11.31
C TYR A 153 -1.49 1.35 -11.02
N THR A 154 -1.84 0.08 -10.87
CA THR A 154 -3.16 -0.28 -10.33
C THR A 154 -3.31 0.23 -8.91
N ALA A 155 -4.53 0.57 -8.50
CA ALA A 155 -4.82 1.20 -7.22
C ALA A 155 -4.42 0.34 -6.00
N SER A 156 -4.24 -0.96 -6.16
CA SER A 156 -3.80 -1.89 -5.10
C SER A 156 -2.30 -1.88 -4.82
N VAL A 157 -1.47 -1.42 -5.77
CA VAL A 157 0.00 -1.45 -5.65
C VAL A 157 0.52 -0.74 -4.40
N PRO A 158 0.05 0.49 -4.04
CA PRO A 158 0.51 1.14 -2.82
C PRO A 158 0.25 0.30 -1.57
N ALA A 159 -0.92 -0.32 -1.46
CA ALA A 159 -1.25 -1.16 -0.31
C ALA A 159 -0.37 -2.42 -0.24
N TYR A 160 -0.18 -3.12 -1.36
CA TYR A 160 0.63 -4.34 -1.39
C TYR A 160 2.12 -4.08 -1.11
N THR A 161 2.60 -2.90 -1.49
CA THR A 161 4.00 -2.49 -1.29
C THR A 161 4.28 -1.98 0.11
N LEU A 162 3.35 -1.24 0.73
CA LEU A 162 3.61 -0.53 2.00
C LEU A 162 3.14 -1.30 3.24
N ILE A 163 2.22 -2.24 3.13
CA ILE A 163 1.73 -3.03 4.28
C ILE A 163 2.86 -3.80 4.99
N PRO A 164 3.84 -4.42 4.32
CA PRO A 164 4.94 -5.07 5.02
C PRO A 164 5.71 -4.11 5.95
N ASN A 165 5.94 -2.88 5.51
CA ASN A 165 6.58 -1.85 6.32
C ASN A 165 5.69 -1.43 7.50
N LEU A 166 4.38 -1.29 7.30
CA LEU A 166 3.44 -1.03 8.40
C LEU A 166 3.46 -2.16 9.43
N ASN A 167 3.51 -3.42 8.99
CA ASN A 167 3.59 -4.57 9.90
C ASN A 167 4.89 -4.56 10.73
N LEU A 168 6.03 -4.15 10.16
CA LEU A 168 7.26 -3.93 10.91
C LEU A 168 7.13 -2.79 11.93
N GLU A 169 6.47 -1.67 11.58
CA GLU A 169 6.19 -0.58 12.51
C GLU A 169 5.28 -1.04 13.66
N VAL A 170 4.23 -1.80 13.37
CA VAL A 170 3.34 -2.39 14.40
C VAL A 170 4.15 -3.29 15.35
N GLY A 171 5.02 -4.15 14.80
CA GLY A 171 5.91 -5.00 15.59
C GLY A 171 6.85 -4.20 16.49
N TYR A 172 7.41 -3.09 15.99
CA TYR A 172 8.26 -2.18 16.73
C TYR A 172 7.53 -1.50 17.88
N GLU A 173 6.32 -0.98 17.64
CA GLU A 173 5.52 -0.30 18.66
C GLU A 173 5.07 -1.26 19.77
N THR A 174 4.80 -2.52 19.43
CA THR A 174 4.37 -3.53 20.40
C THR A 174 5.51 -4.03 21.29
N VAL A 175 6.75 -4.05 20.83
CA VAL A 175 7.92 -4.32 21.69
C VAL A 175 8.08 -3.21 22.72
N GLY A 176 8.09 -1.95 22.31
CA GLY A 176 8.25 -0.78 23.19
C GLY A 176 9.59 -0.75 23.94
N THR A 177 9.77 0.26 24.79
CA THR A 177 10.85 0.33 25.78
C THR A 177 10.42 -0.31 27.11
N LEU A 178 11.38 -0.56 28.00
CA LEU A 178 11.10 -1.05 29.35
C LEU A 178 10.08 -0.13 30.06
N HIS A 179 10.31 1.19 30.04
CA HIS A 179 9.43 2.15 30.70
C HIS A 179 8.06 2.29 30.04
N GLN A 180 7.96 2.13 28.70
CA GLN A 180 6.67 2.09 28.04
C GLN A 180 5.81 0.88 28.44
N ARG A 181 6.45 -0.25 28.74
CA ARG A 181 5.74 -1.44 29.21
C ARG A 181 5.37 -1.37 30.68
N ARG A 182 6.26 -0.89 31.52
CA ARG A 182 6.13 -1.00 32.98
C ARG A 182 5.78 0.30 33.71
N GLY A 183 5.83 1.44 32.99
CA GLY A 183 5.61 2.75 33.60
C GLY A 183 6.74 3.20 34.54
N GLU A 184 6.61 4.41 35.07
CA GLU A 184 7.64 5.05 35.91
C GLU A 184 7.66 4.58 37.37
N ASN A 185 6.48 4.28 37.92
CA ASN A 185 6.32 4.03 39.36
C ASN A 185 7.05 2.79 39.89
N GLN A 186 7.48 1.90 38.99
CA GLN A 186 8.15 0.67 39.44
C GLN A 186 9.62 0.87 39.77
N ALA A 187 10.28 1.88 39.19
CA ALA A 187 11.64 2.23 39.58
C ALA A 187 11.70 2.96 40.93
N LEU A 188 10.65 3.70 41.28
CA LEU A 188 10.57 4.53 42.49
C LEU A 188 9.90 3.82 43.70
N SER A 189 9.04 2.82 43.44
CA SER A 189 8.39 2.04 44.52
C SER A 189 9.21 0.83 45.01
N TRP A 190 10.47 0.86 44.71
CA TRP A 190 11.45 -0.20 44.97
C TRP A 190 11.51 -0.74 46.39
N GLU A 191 11.24 0.10 47.39
CA GLU A 191 11.37 -0.25 48.80
C GLU A 191 10.15 -0.93 49.41
N LYS A 192 8.99 -0.96 48.77
CA LYS A 192 7.72 -1.35 49.41
C LYS A 192 7.02 -2.59 48.91
N SER A 193 7.45 -3.19 47.82
CA SER A 193 6.76 -4.36 47.26
C SER A 193 7.52 -5.65 47.59
N GLN A 194 7.01 -6.41 48.53
CA GLN A 194 7.41 -7.82 48.80
C GLN A 194 6.67 -8.80 47.87
N ALA A 195 5.98 -8.32 46.83
CA ALA A 195 5.25 -9.18 45.92
C ALA A 195 6.20 -9.92 44.97
N ASN A 196 6.12 -11.25 44.99
CA ASN A 196 6.91 -12.13 44.14
C ASN A 196 6.39 -12.17 42.66
N ASN A 197 5.29 -11.49 42.38
CA ASN A 197 4.71 -11.37 41.05
C ASN A 197 4.04 -10.01 40.86
N GLN A 198 4.04 -9.53 39.62
CA GLN A 198 3.43 -8.25 39.24
C GLN A 198 2.69 -8.37 37.93
N ILE A 199 1.51 -7.76 37.90
CA ILE A 199 0.72 -7.63 36.64
C ILE A 199 0.85 -6.20 36.16
N TRP A 200 0.98 -6.03 34.88
CA TRP A 200 1.01 -4.73 34.21
C TRP A 200 0.14 -4.70 32.95
N GLY A 201 -0.27 -3.53 32.54
CA GLY A 201 -1.00 -3.33 31.30
C GLY A 201 -0.66 -1.99 30.70
N ARG A 202 -0.74 -1.91 29.35
CA ARG A 202 -0.62 -0.66 28.64
C ARG A 202 -1.62 -0.56 27.49
N ILE A 203 -1.96 0.67 27.13
CA ILE A 203 -2.68 1.02 25.93
C ILE A 203 -1.67 1.55 24.91
N ILE A 204 -1.82 1.17 23.66
CA ILE A 204 -0.98 1.61 22.55
C ILE A 204 -1.86 2.45 21.62
N GLY A 205 -1.41 3.65 21.30
CA GLY A 205 -2.05 4.52 20.31
C GLY A 205 -0.97 5.28 19.55
N LYS A 206 -1.00 5.23 18.21
CA LYS A 206 -0.02 5.93 17.39
C LYS A 206 -0.57 6.22 16.00
N HIS A 207 -0.29 7.42 15.50
CA HIS A 207 -0.40 7.74 14.08
C HIS A 207 0.92 7.40 13.38
N ILE A 208 0.85 6.67 12.27
CA ILE A 208 2.00 6.23 11.47
C ILE A 208 1.83 6.79 10.07
N ALA A 209 2.80 7.55 9.60
CA ALA A 209 2.92 8.01 8.23
C ALA A 209 4.18 7.40 7.60
N LEU A 210 4.05 6.77 6.43
CA LEU A 210 5.16 6.21 5.69
C LEU A 210 5.18 6.82 4.28
N ASP A 211 6.32 7.34 3.89
CA ASP A 211 6.61 7.85 2.56
C ASP A 211 7.48 6.82 1.81
N GLY A 212 6.93 6.25 0.74
CA GLY A 212 7.59 5.27 -0.10
C GLY A 212 8.29 5.90 -1.29
N LYS A 213 9.46 6.52 -1.08
CA LYS A 213 10.31 7.13 -2.12
C LYS A 213 9.58 8.20 -2.95
N LYS A 214 8.84 9.08 -2.30
CA LYS A 214 8.13 10.25 -2.87
C LYS A 214 6.99 9.92 -3.83
N ARG A 215 6.57 8.68 -3.92
CA ARG A 215 5.45 8.28 -4.79
C ARG A 215 4.32 7.63 -4.01
N LEU A 216 4.62 6.55 -3.30
CA LEU A 216 3.62 5.75 -2.60
C LEU A 216 3.60 6.15 -1.13
N ASN A 217 2.46 6.57 -0.63
CA ASN A 217 2.33 7.06 0.73
C ASN A 217 1.26 6.26 1.50
N LEU A 218 1.46 6.16 2.80
CA LEU A 218 0.54 5.52 3.73
C LEU A 218 0.34 6.40 4.95
N SER A 219 -0.91 6.49 5.40
CA SER A 219 -1.30 7.05 6.69
C SER A 219 -2.10 6.01 7.45
N ALA A 220 -1.72 5.70 8.69
CA ALA A 220 -2.37 4.68 9.51
C ALA A 220 -2.54 5.12 10.96
N ASP A 221 -3.67 4.75 11.54
CA ASP A 221 -3.96 4.91 12.96
C ASP A 221 -3.90 3.53 13.63
N LEU A 222 -2.96 3.37 14.54
CA LEU A 222 -2.73 2.18 15.36
C LEU A 222 -3.37 2.37 16.72
N ALA A 223 -4.12 1.36 17.18
CA ALA A 223 -4.66 1.26 18.53
C ALA A 223 -4.53 -0.17 19.05
N GLY A 224 -4.35 -0.32 20.36
CA GLY A 224 -4.28 -1.65 20.94
C GLY A 224 -3.97 -1.64 22.43
N PHE A 225 -3.78 -2.83 22.98
CA PHE A 225 -3.48 -3.05 24.37
C PHE A 225 -2.54 -4.24 24.56
N GLN A 226 -1.85 -4.26 25.69
CA GLN A 226 -1.03 -5.37 26.17
C GLN A 226 -1.29 -5.60 27.65
N PHE A 227 -1.24 -6.87 28.06
CA PHE A 227 -1.22 -7.29 29.45
C PHE A 227 -0.04 -8.21 29.67
N GLY A 228 0.69 -7.97 30.75
CA GLY A 228 1.86 -8.75 31.08
C GLY A 228 1.87 -9.14 32.56
N HIS A 229 2.60 -10.19 32.83
CA HIS A 229 2.80 -10.72 34.19
C HIS A 229 4.27 -11.11 34.37
N ASP A 230 4.88 -10.60 35.44
CA ASP A 230 6.19 -11.00 35.88
C ASP A 230 6.02 -12.09 36.93
N PHE A 231 6.43 -13.30 36.58
CA PHE A 231 6.22 -14.50 37.39
C PHE A 231 7.47 -14.94 38.18
N ASP A 232 8.65 -14.38 37.88
CA ASP A 232 9.88 -14.55 38.63
C ASP A 232 10.47 -13.17 38.96
N ILE A 233 10.39 -12.79 40.23
CA ILE A 233 10.99 -11.58 40.77
C ILE A 233 11.94 -12.02 41.90
N SER A 234 13.21 -11.84 41.67
CA SER A 234 14.25 -12.20 42.65
C SER A 234 15.17 -11.01 42.91
N SER A 235 15.60 -10.88 44.14
CA SER A 235 16.62 -9.92 44.58
C SER A 235 17.95 -10.62 44.81
N SER A 236 19.03 -9.99 44.38
CA SER A 236 20.39 -10.43 44.67
C SER A 236 20.82 -9.92 46.06
N GLU A 237 21.77 -10.63 46.72
CA GLU A 237 22.38 -10.17 47.98
C GLU A 237 23.04 -8.78 47.84
N ASN A 238 23.43 -8.40 46.63
CA ASN A 238 24.04 -7.10 46.30
C ASN A 238 22.99 -6.05 45.90
N GLY A 239 21.71 -6.15 46.28
CA GLY A 239 20.66 -5.16 46.03
C GLY A 239 20.10 -5.11 44.59
N GLY A 240 20.62 -5.90 43.67
CA GLY A 240 20.11 -6.00 42.28
C GLY A 240 18.78 -6.76 42.23
N LYS A 241 17.96 -6.50 41.21
CA LYS A 241 16.71 -7.23 40.95
C LYS A 241 16.71 -7.88 39.57
N ARG A 242 16.06 -9.02 39.51
CA ARG A 242 15.79 -9.73 38.24
C ARG A 242 14.27 -9.95 38.13
N LEU A 243 13.75 -9.67 36.93
CA LEU A 243 12.36 -9.86 36.59
C LEU A 243 12.27 -10.68 35.33
N THR A 244 11.50 -11.74 35.38
CA THR A 244 11.19 -12.55 34.19
C THR A 244 9.69 -12.66 34.07
N GLY A 245 9.17 -12.38 32.86
CA GLY A 245 7.73 -12.34 32.65
C GLY A 245 7.37 -12.65 31.23
N GLY A 246 6.08 -12.54 30.97
CA GLY A 246 5.51 -12.65 29.63
C GLY A 246 4.34 -11.72 29.47
N TYR A 247 3.95 -11.52 28.22
CA TYR A 247 2.79 -10.67 27.88
C TYR A 247 2.05 -11.19 26.66
N VAL A 248 0.81 -10.77 26.56
CA VAL A 248 -0.05 -10.94 25.39
C VAL A 248 -0.66 -9.58 25.05
N GLY A 249 -0.89 -9.34 23.78
CA GLY A 249 -1.53 -8.12 23.34
C GLY A 249 -2.18 -8.25 21.98
N TYR A 250 -3.05 -7.29 21.73
CA TYR A 250 -3.73 -7.12 20.44
C TYR A 250 -3.61 -5.68 19.97
N THR A 251 -3.30 -5.51 18.71
CA THR A 251 -3.28 -4.20 18.06
C THR A 251 -4.02 -4.26 16.74
N HIS A 252 -4.62 -3.14 16.37
CA HIS A 252 -5.36 -2.93 15.14
C HIS A 252 -4.92 -1.62 14.50
N ALA A 253 -4.65 -1.65 13.19
CA ALA A 253 -4.33 -0.46 12.41
C ALA A 253 -5.30 -0.30 11.24
N ASN A 254 -5.83 0.91 11.08
CA ASN A 254 -6.57 1.34 9.89
C ASN A 254 -5.67 2.21 9.04
N SER A 255 -5.45 1.84 7.80
CA SER A 255 -4.55 2.54 6.89
C SER A 255 -5.23 3.01 5.61
N LYS A 256 -4.76 4.15 5.09
CA LYS A 256 -5.12 4.73 3.80
C LYS A 256 -3.86 4.82 2.94
N PHE A 257 -4.01 4.59 1.64
CA PHE A 257 -2.91 4.55 0.68
C PHE A 257 -3.11 5.59 -0.40
N TYR A 258 -1.98 6.09 -0.89
CA TYR A 258 -1.93 7.15 -1.89
C TYR A 258 -0.83 6.85 -2.91
N ASP A 259 -1.06 7.23 -4.18
CA ASP A 259 -0.06 7.26 -5.25
C ASP A 259 -0.03 8.67 -5.84
N GLU A 260 1.11 9.36 -5.77
CA GLU A 260 1.28 10.72 -6.30
C GLU A 260 1.04 10.82 -7.80
N TYR A 261 1.17 9.70 -8.51
CA TYR A 261 0.95 9.60 -9.96
C TYR A 261 -0.29 8.80 -10.33
N ARG A 262 -1.26 8.70 -9.40
CA ARG A 262 -2.56 8.12 -9.72
C ARG A 262 -3.16 8.87 -10.90
N ALA A 263 -3.55 8.13 -11.95
CA ALA A 263 -4.06 8.70 -13.19
C ALA A 263 -5.45 8.18 -13.54
N GLU A 264 -6.16 8.94 -14.37
CA GLU A 264 -7.38 8.55 -15.06
C GLU A 264 -7.33 9.07 -16.50
N ASN A 265 -7.67 8.22 -17.45
CA ASN A 265 -7.53 8.51 -18.89
C ASN A 265 -6.13 9.01 -19.28
N GLY A 266 -5.09 8.48 -18.64
CA GLY A 266 -3.70 8.87 -18.83
C GLY A 266 -3.28 10.20 -18.20
N VAL A 267 -4.18 10.90 -17.49
CA VAL A 267 -3.91 12.20 -16.86
C VAL A 267 -3.78 11.99 -15.35
N VAL A 268 -2.69 12.51 -14.76
CA VAL A 268 -2.47 12.45 -13.30
C VAL A 268 -3.52 13.30 -12.58
N LEU A 269 -4.18 12.71 -11.59
CA LEU A 269 -5.23 13.34 -10.80
C LEU A 269 -4.67 14.14 -9.61
N ASP A 270 -5.45 15.10 -9.11
CA ASP A 270 -5.18 15.76 -7.83
C ASP A 270 -5.50 14.84 -6.64
N ASP A 271 -6.56 14.04 -6.74
CA ASP A 271 -6.88 13.02 -5.74
C ASP A 271 -5.92 11.83 -5.86
N LYS A 272 -5.08 11.65 -4.84
CA LYS A 272 -4.04 10.63 -4.77
C LYS A 272 -4.49 9.34 -4.07
N TYR A 273 -5.66 9.32 -3.47
CA TYR A 273 -6.17 8.19 -2.72
C TYR A 273 -6.41 6.97 -3.60
N THR A 274 -5.93 5.79 -3.17
CA THR A 274 -6.01 4.54 -3.94
C THR A 274 -6.76 3.43 -3.20
N GLY A 275 -6.91 3.55 -1.89
CA GLY A 275 -7.59 2.52 -1.11
C GLY A 275 -7.19 2.51 0.36
N LYS A 276 -7.70 1.51 1.06
CA LYS A 276 -7.49 1.32 2.51
C LYS A 276 -7.16 -0.13 2.83
N ALA A 277 -6.56 -0.35 4.00
CA ALA A 277 -6.43 -1.68 4.58
C ALA A 277 -6.66 -1.66 6.08
N LYS A 278 -6.92 -2.86 6.62
CA LYS A 278 -6.95 -3.12 8.06
C LYS A 278 -5.89 -4.15 8.38
N THR A 279 -5.06 -3.85 9.37
CA THR A 279 -4.07 -4.79 9.93
C THR A 279 -4.50 -5.16 11.34
N GLU A 280 -4.60 -6.45 11.62
CA GLU A 280 -4.84 -7.00 12.94
C GLU A 280 -3.58 -7.76 13.37
N ASN A 281 -3.11 -7.55 14.58
CA ASN A 281 -1.91 -8.18 15.11
C ASN A 281 -2.18 -8.72 16.51
N LEU A 282 -2.10 -10.04 16.66
CA LEU A 282 -2.05 -10.73 17.94
C LEU A 282 -0.59 -11.04 18.24
N HIS A 283 -0.12 -10.69 19.44
CA HIS A 283 1.28 -10.91 19.78
C HIS A 283 1.43 -11.43 21.22
N VAL A 284 2.47 -12.23 21.40
CA VAL A 284 2.91 -12.75 22.69
C VAL A 284 4.40 -12.51 22.84
N GLY A 285 4.85 -12.23 24.04
CA GLY A 285 6.25 -11.97 24.27
C GLY A 285 6.72 -12.45 25.65
N VAL A 286 8.03 -12.61 25.73
CA VAL A 286 8.76 -12.89 26.99
C VAL A 286 9.71 -11.75 27.26
N THR A 287 9.88 -11.44 28.55
CA THR A 287 10.74 -10.36 29.01
C THR A 287 11.71 -10.86 30.07
N HIS A 288 12.92 -10.33 30.05
CA HIS A 288 13.89 -10.56 31.12
C HIS A 288 14.67 -9.28 31.40
N THR A 289 14.45 -8.71 32.56
CA THR A 289 15.05 -7.44 33.02
C THR A 289 15.94 -7.69 34.20
N ARG A 290 17.15 -7.11 34.17
CA ARG A 290 18.07 -7.08 35.31
C ARG A 290 18.36 -5.64 35.70
N TYR A 291 18.18 -5.32 36.97
CA TYR A 291 18.58 -4.04 37.56
C TYR A 291 19.79 -4.25 38.43
N SER A 292 20.71 -3.31 38.39
CA SER A 292 21.80 -3.17 39.34
C SER A 292 21.35 -2.31 40.55
N GLU A 293 22.15 -2.30 41.63
CA GLU A 293 21.91 -1.51 42.82
C GLU A 293 21.79 0.01 42.52
N ASP A 294 22.57 0.50 41.57
CA ASP A 294 22.56 1.91 41.13
C ASP A 294 21.37 2.26 40.20
N GLY A 295 20.44 1.32 39.96
CA GLY A 295 19.31 1.49 39.07
C GLY A 295 19.59 1.30 37.59
N SER A 296 20.86 1.04 37.20
CA SER A 296 21.18 0.65 35.83
C SER A 296 20.48 -0.64 35.45
N TYR A 297 20.03 -0.75 34.20
CA TYR A 297 19.32 -1.95 33.76
C TYR A 297 19.76 -2.46 32.40
N ILE A 298 19.51 -3.74 32.21
CA ILE A 298 19.49 -4.39 30.89
C ILE A 298 18.18 -5.15 30.77
N ASP A 299 17.50 -4.99 29.65
CA ASP A 299 16.20 -5.57 29.35
C ASP A 299 16.22 -6.31 28.02
N PHE A 300 15.76 -7.54 28.02
CA PHE A 300 15.61 -8.38 26.83
C PHE A 300 14.14 -8.71 26.60
N VAL A 301 13.72 -8.60 25.33
CA VAL A 301 12.38 -8.97 24.88
C VAL A 301 12.48 -9.89 23.67
N GLY A 302 11.74 -10.98 23.72
CA GLY A 302 11.43 -11.83 22.58
C GLY A 302 9.94 -11.81 22.30
N GLN A 303 9.50 -11.48 21.11
CA GLN A 303 8.08 -11.39 20.72
C GLN A 303 7.80 -12.19 19.45
N LEU A 304 6.67 -12.89 19.46
CA LEU A 304 6.03 -13.50 18.29
C LEU A 304 4.74 -12.73 17.98
N SER A 305 4.50 -12.46 16.72
CA SER A 305 3.33 -11.75 16.23
C SER A 305 2.65 -12.54 15.12
N TRP A 306 1.35 -12.71 15.19
CA TRP A 306 0.52 -13.17 14.08
C TRP A 306 -0.26 -12.00 13.52
N MET A 307 -0.03 -11.70 12.22
CA MET A 307 -0.57 -10.53 11.56
C MET A 307 -1.54 -10.95 10.44
N GLN A 308 -2.66 -10.26 10.35
CA GLN A 308 -3.63 -10.41 9.28
C GLN A 308 -3.89 -9.05 8.64
N ASN A 309 -3.80 -8.98 7.31
CA ASN A 309 -4.07 -7.78 6.54
C ASN A 309 -5.27 -8.01 5.61
N LYS A 310 -6.21 -7.05 5.58
CA LYS A 310 -7.38 -7.03 4.72
C LYS A 310 -7.31 -5.76 3.85
N TYR A 311 -7.11 -5.95 2.55
CA TYR A 311 -6.96 -4.88 1.55
C TYR A 311 -8.30 -4.56 0.90
N ASN A 312 -8.55 -3.29 0.61
CA ASN A 312 -9.70 -2.81 -0.14
C ASN A 312 -9.30 -1.57 -0.96
N SER A 313 -8.85 -1.81 -2.18
CA SER A 313 -8.48 -0.80 -3.17
C SER A 313 -9.58 -0.64 -4.21
N PHE A 314 -9.50 0.38 -5.06
CA PHE A 314 -10.51 0.61 -6.09
C PHE A 314 -10.62 -0.54 -7.08
N ASP A 315 -9.50 -1.23 -7.35
CA ASP A 315 -9.42 -2.29 -8.36
C ASP A 315 -9.55 -3.70 -7.79
N SER A 316 -9.31 -3.90 -6.50
CA SER A 316 -9.30 -5.24 -5.92
C SER A 316 -9.56 -5.27 -4.41
N LYS A 317 -9.95 -6.46 -3.94
CA LYS A 317 -10.01 -6.81 -2.52
C LYS A 317 -9.20 -8.07 -2.31
N ALA A 318 -8.35 -8.06 -1.29
CA ALA A 318 -7.51 -9.21 -0.95
C ALA A 318 -7.29 -9.30 0.55
N LYS A 319 -6.70 -10.40 0.98
CA LYS A 319 -6.24 -10.60 2.35
C LYS A 319 -5.00 -11.48 2.36
N ASN A 320 -4.10 -11.21 3.28
CA ASN A 320 -3.03 -12.13 3.62
C ASN A 320 -2.80 -12.17 5.14
N HIS A 321 -1.93 -13.06 5.55
CA HIS A 321 -1.49 -13.19 6.93
C HIS A 321 -0.02 -13.60 6.96
N GLY A 322 0.57 -13.51 8.14
CA GLY A 322 1.96 -13.91 8.30
C GLY A 322 2.41 -13.85 9.75
N LEU A 323 3.67 -14.17 9.95
CA LEU A 323 4.31 -14.21 11.25
C LEU A 323 5.44 -13.18 11.31
N GLY A 324 5.51 -12.49 12.43
CA GLY A 324 6.61 -11.61 12.80
C GLY A 324 7.35 -12.15 14.03
N VAL A 325 8.66 -11.94 14.07
CA VAL A 325 9.51 -12.16 15.24
C VAL A 325 10.22 -10.87 15.54
N ALA A 326 10.29 -10.50 16.83
CA ALA A 326 11.13 -9.38 17.27
C ALA A 326 11.98 -9.80 18.45
N LEU A 327 13.26 -9.41 18.42
CA LEU A 327 14.21 -9.57 19.50
C LEU A 327 14.75 -8.18 19.86
N SER A 328 14.71 -7.82 21.13
CA SER A 328 15.15 -6.51 21.61
C SER A 328 16.10 -6.65 22.77
N GLY A 329 17.13 -5.82 22.80
CA GLY A 329 17.97 -5.55 23.94
C GLY A 329 18.01 -4.06 24.24
N GLU A 330 17.75 -3.67 25.47
CA GLU A 330 17.75 -2.28 25.93
C GLU A 330 18.64 -2.13 27.16
N VAL A 331 19.35 -1.02 27.26
CA VAL A 331 20.14 -0.66 28.43
C VAL A 331 19.81 0.78 28.84
N GLY A 332 19.82 1.05 30.12
CA GLY A 332 19.66 2.39 30.66
C GLY A 332 20.39 2.56 32.00
N ARG A 333 20.76 3.80 32.30
CA ARG A 333 21.43 4.14 33.54
C ARG A 333 20.96 5.48 34.07
N PRO A 334 20.37 5.53 35.28
CA PRO A 334 19.98 6.78 35.92
C PRO A 334 21.19 7.49 36.53
N PHE A 335 21.27 8.81 36.36
CA PHE A 335 22.22 9.71 37.00
C PHE A 335 21.46 10.72 37.84
N VAL A 336 21.70 10.76 39.14
CA VAL A 336 21.13 11.77 40.03
C VAL A 336 21.94 13.06 39.94
N LEU A 337 21.32 14.13 39.47
CA LEU A 337 21.96 15.43 39.26
C LEU A 337 21.96 16.32 40.48
N SER A 338 20.97 16.23 41.35
CA SER A 338 20.89 17.04 42.56
C SER A 338 21.41 16.27 43.81
N LYS A 339 22.46 16.77 44.42
CA LYS A 339 22.96 16.25 45.69
C LYS A 339 22.20 16.78 46.91
N GLU A 340 21.48 17.89 46.78
CA GLU A 340 20.66 18.46 47.86
C GLU A 340 19.23 17.98 47.72
N LYS A 341 18.73 17.31 48.76
CA LYS A 341 17.31 17.05 48.89
C LYS A 341 16.62 18.40 49.06
N THR A 342 15.79 18.81 48.08
CA THR A 342 14.83 19.89 48.33
C THR A 342 14.00 19.55 49.55
N ASN A 343 13.43 20.54 50.24
CA ASN A 343 12.60 20.32 51.44
C ASN A 343 11.45 19.33 51.21
N ASN A 344 11.14 18.95 49.97
CA ASN A 344 10.14 17.94 49.56
C ASN A 344 10.76 16.57 49.19
N GLY A 345 12.09 16.41 49.24
CA GLY A 345 12.74 15.14 48.89
C GLY A 345 12.90 14.88 47.39
N ASP A 346 12.59 15.85 46.52
CA ASP A 346 12.69 15.72 45.08
C ASP A 346 14.14 15.74 44.58
N SER A 347 14.47 14.88 43.63
CA SER A 347 15.78 14.84 43.01
C SER A 347 15.62 14.84 41.48
N TRP A 348 16.51 15.55 40.79
CA TRP A 348 16.59 15.48 39.33
C TRP A 348 17.39 14.26 38.92
N ILE A 349 16.82 13.45 38.01
CA ILE A 349 17.45 12.25 37.45
C ILE A 349 17.48 12.37 35.95
N ILE A 350 18.61 12.07 35.32
CA ILE A 350 18.75 11.90 33.90
C ILE A 350 19.08 10.43 33.63
N GLU A 351 18.35 9.79 32.70
CA GLU A 351 18.54 8.39 32.36
C GLU A 351 18.76 8.25 30.83
N PRO A 352 20.02 8.21 30.37
CA PRO A 352 20.31 7.79 28.99
C PRO A 352 19.93 6.34 28.77
N GLN A 353 19.36 6.07 27.60
CA GLN A 353 18.86 4.77 27.18
C GLN A 353 19.31 4.45 25.77
N ALA A 354 19.60 3.18 25.49
CA ALA A 354 19.86 2.67 24.16
C ALA A 354 19.17 1.32 23.98
N GLN A 355 18.51 1.14 22.83
CA GLN A 355 17.80 -0.08 22.48
C GLN A 355 18.17 -0.51 21.06
N LEU A 356 18.38 -1.81 20.87
CA LEU A 356 18.56 -2.45 19.57
C LEU A 356 17.44 -3.49 19.38
N ILE A 357 16.78 -3.44 18.22
CA ILE A 357 15.66 -4.32 17.90
C ILE A 357 15.91 -4.96 16.53
N TYR A 358 16.00 -6.29 16.51
CA TYR A 358 15.95 -7.07 15.28
C TYR A 358 14.53 -7.59 15.04
N GLN A 359 14.06 -7.48 13.79
CA GLN A 359 12.75 -7.96 13.38
C GLN A 359 12.87 -8.85 12.14
N TYR A 360 12.11 -9.92 12.14
CA TYR A 360 11.81 -10.76 10.98
C TYR A 360 10.32 -10.69 10.70
N LEU A 361 9.94 -10.58 9.44
CA LEU A 361 8.55 -10.62 8.97
C LEU A 361 8.44 -11.55 7.76
N GLY A 362 7.58 -12.54 7.84
CA GLY A 362 7.20 -13.42 6.74
C GLY A 362 5.70 -13.36 6.50
N LEU A 363 5.27 -12.58 5.49
CA LEU A 363 3.89 -12.55 5.02
C LEU A 363 3.71 -13.60 3.92
N ASN A 364 2.55 -14.25 3.92
CA ASN A 364 2.20 -15.19 2.87
C ASN A 364 1.88 -14.47 1.56
N SER A 365 2.32 -15.05 0.45
CA SER A 365 1.86 -14.67 -0.88
C SER A 365 0.37 -14.94 -1.02
N PHE A 366 -0.31 -14.17 -1.88
CA PHE A 366 -1.76 -14.25 -2.06
C PHE A 366 -2.15 -13.92 -3.49
N THR A 367 -3.41 -14.16 -3.84
CA THR A 367 -4.01 -13.71 -5.10
C THR A 367 -5.11 -12.71 -4.80
N ASP A 368 -5.24 -11.69 -5.66
CA ASP A 368 -6.31 -10.70 -5.60
C ASP A 368 -7.45 -10.98 -6.59
N GLY A 369 -7.56 -12.24 -7.01
CA GLY A 369 -8.51 -12.71 -8.01
C GLY A 369 -7.98 -12.64 -9.45
N MET A 370 -6.96 -11.82 -9.69
CA MET A 370 -6.38 -11.61 -11.02
C MET A 370 -4.87 -11.76 -11.04
N ARG A 371 -4.20 -11.28 -9.99
CA ARG A 371 -2.73 -11.24 -9.88
C ARG A 371 -2.26 -12.11 -8.73
N SER A 372 -1.12 -12.73 -8.93
CA SER A 372 -0.37 -13.37 -7.85
C SER A 372 0.58 -12.34 -7.24
N VAL A 373 0.41 -12.06 -5.95
CA VAL A 373 1.24 -11.12 -5.19
C VAL A 373 2.20 -11.90 -4.33
N HIS A 374 3.48 -11.81 -4.67
CA HIS A 374 4.54 -12.42 -3.88
C HIS A 374 5.02 -11.44 -2.81
N GLN A 375 5.19 -11.94 -1.58
CA GLN A 375 5.69 -11.16 -0.46
C GLN A 375 7.04 -11.73 0.00
N ASP A 376 8.10 -10.94 -0.15
CA ASP A 376 9.43 -11.32 0.29
C ASP A 376 9.53 -11.29 1.82
N LYS A 377 10.34 -12.20 2.37
CA LYS A 377 10.70 -12.19 3.78
C LYS A 377 11.52 -10.94 4.07
N GLN A 378 11.20 -10.26 5.15
CA GLN A 378 11.89 -9.03 5.53
C GLN A 378 12.68 -9.19 6.82
N HIS A 379 13.84 -8.57 6.85
CA HIS A 379 14.72 -8.46 8.01
C HIS A 379 14.96 -6.97 8.28
N ASN A 380 14.76 -6.54 9.50
CA ASN A 380 14.97 -5.15 9.90
C ASN A 380 15.78 -5.08 11.18
N LEU A 381 16.73 -4.18 11.22
CA LEU A 381 17.50 -3.84 12.42
C LEU A 381 17.27 -2.36 12.71
N ARG A 382 16.79 -2.07 13.91
CA ARG A 382 16.48 -0.70 14.34
C ARG A 382 17.16 -0.40 15.66
N SER A 383 17.74 0.79 15.78
CA SER A 383 18.28 1.32 17.04
C SER A 383 17.46 2.51 17.52
N ARG A 384 17.37 2.64 18.84
CA ARG A 384 16.78 3.80 19.52
C ARG A 384 17.78 4.28 20.57
N ILE A 385 18.01 5.58 20.63
CA ILE A 385 18.76 6.26 21.68
C ILE A 385 17.85 7.34 22.25
N GLY A 386 17.81 7.46 23.55
CA GLY A 386 16.97 8.43 24.23
C GLY A 386 17.57 8.87 25.56
N VAL A 387 17.02 9.93 26.08
CA VAL A 387 17.29 10.45 27.41
C VAL A 387 15.93 10.71 28.07
N ARG A 388 15.81 10.29 29.28
CA ARG A 388 14.64 10.49 30.12
C ARG A 388 14.98 11.36 31.32
#